data_b80d856602fa1776448ee786df79b4e5
#
_entry.id   b80d856602fa1776448ee786df79b4e5
#
_cell.length_a   1.000
_cell.length_b   1.000
_cell.length_c   1.000
_cell.angle_alpha   90.00
_cell.angle_beta   90.00
_cell.angle_gamma   90.00
#
_symmetry.space_group_name_H-M   'P 1'
#
loop_
_entity.id
_entity.type
_entity.pdbx_description
1 polymer ?
#
loop_
_entity_poly.entity_id
_entity_poly.type
_entity_poly.pdbx_seq_one_letter_code
_entity_poly.pdbx_strand_id
1 'polypeptide(L)'
;VSWLERIIPEVLVDIDESSEEIKILVQEQSLTIDTSRVKRLSDLYKTLSDVLHFVNENKSDEVKAEDIEYAAINGMLSQLDPHSIVFPPVDFTEFKIGTSGKFGGLGMVVGMREGILSVISPIEGTPAYRANLQSGDKIITIDEDSTINMSLPEAVSKLRGDPSTQVILTIEGEKSGATKTVTLTREIIEIPTVDSKLLDDKVGYSKIRNFQEDTSQSLDEQIEQLTEESGGLKGLILDLRFNSGGLLDQAIAVSDKFLSSGIIVVTVGPMGKHEELKKAKKSSKDFGNYPIVAI
;
A
#
# COMPACT_ATOMS: atom_id res chain seq x y z
N VAL A 1 9.09 -23.81 -3.24
CA VAL A 1 9.70 -24.09 -1.91
C VAL A 1 10.48 -22.88 -1.41
N SER A 2 11.33 -22.22 -2.24
CA SER A 2 12.10 -21.03 -1.86
C SER A 2 11.26 -19.82 -1.35
N TRP A 3 9.97 -19.78 -1.67
CA TRP A 3 9.06 -18.78 -1.09
C TRP A 3 8.73 -19.04 0.38
N LEU A 4 8.74 -20.29 0.83
CA LEU A 4 8.59 -20.62 2.26
C LEU A 4 9.72 -20.00 3.08
N GLU A 5 10.96 -20.10 2.60
CA GLU A 5 12.14 -19.49 3.23
C GLU A 5 12.03 -17.96 3.35
N ARG A 6 11.41 -17.30 2.37
CA ARG A 6 11.22 -15.83 2.38
C ARG A 6 10.20 -15.35 3.41
N ILE A 7 9.17 -16.15 3.63
CA ILE A 7 8.02 -15.77 4.48
C ILE A 7 8.16 -16.34 5.89
N ILE A 8 8.80 -17.51 6.02
CA ILE A 8 8.93 -18.24 7.28
C ILE A 8 10.43 -18.25 7.67
N PRO A 9 10.88 -17.39 8.59
CA PRO A 9 12.30 -17.22 8.91
C PRO A 9 13.01 -18.48 9.39
N GLU A 10 12.27 -19.43 9.93
CA GLU A 10 12.80 -20.70 10.46
C GLU A 10 12.90 -21.82 9.41
N VAL A 11 12.53 -21.55 8.15
CA VAL A 11 12.65 -22.47 7.03
C VAL A 11 13.90 -22.13 6.22
N LEU A 12 14.76 -23.11 6.00
CA LEU A 12 15.89 -23.03 5.10
C LEU A 12 15.71 -24.04 3.97
N VAL A 13 16.01 -23.64 2.75
CA VAL A 13 15.88 -24.47 1.56
C VAL A 13 17.23 -24.56 0.85
N ASP A 14 17.77 -25.78 0.78
CA ASP A 14 18.98 -26.08 0.04
C ASP A 14 18.61 -26.88 -1.22
N ILE A 15 18.98 -26.37 -2.39
CA ILE A 15 18.68 -26.96 -3.69
C ILE A 15 19.99 -27.41 -4.33
N ASP A 16 20.19 -28.69 -4.40
CA ASP A 16 21.31 -29.28 -5.15
C ASP A 16 20.86 -29.72 -6.54
N GLU A 17 21.10 -28.86 -7.52
CA GLU A 17 20.75 -29.14 -8.93
C GLU A 17 21.51 -30.36 -9.48
N SER A 18 22.69 -30.71 -8.91
CA SER A 18 23.53 -31.82 -9.39
C SER A 18 22.97 -33.18 -8.97
N SER A 19 22.35 -33.27 -7.79
CA SER A 19 21.76 -34.51 -7.26
C SER A 19 20.25 -34.61 -7.49
N GLU A 20 19.62 -33.60 -8.08
CA GLU A 20 18.16 -33.51 -8.21
C GLU A 20 17.45 -33.59 -6.83
N GLU A 21 18.10 -33.10 -5.78
CA GLU A 21 17.58 -33.10 -4.42
C GLU A 21 17.25 -31.69 -3.91
N ILE A 22 16.15 -31.59 -3.17
CA ILE A 22 15.79 -30.39 -2.41
C ILE A 22 15.77 -30.78 -0.94
N LYS A 23 16.56 -30.10 -0.11
CA LYS A 23 16.57 -30.29 1.33
C LYS A 23 15.90 -29.09 1.99
N ILE A 24 14.89 -29.38 2.81
CA ILE A 24 14.15 -28.38 3.58
C ILE A 24 14.47 -28.61 5.04
N LEU A 25 14.96 -27.57 5.72
CA LEU A 25 15.15 -27.57 7.17
C LEU A 25 14.12 -26.65 7.80
N VAL A 26 13.52 -27.14 8.90
CA VAL A 26 12.67 -26.35 9.77
C VAL A 26 13.14 -26.58 11.19
N GLN A 27 13.71 -25.57 11.82
CA GLN A 27 14.40 -25.71 13.10
C GLN A 27 15.48 -26.78 13.04
N GLU A 28 15.36 -27.88 13.82
CA GLU A 28 16.32 -29.00 13.85
C GLU A 28 15.91 -30.18 12.95
N GLN A 29 14.77 -30.12 12.29
CA GLN A 29 14.23 -31.19 11.46
C GLN A 29 14.53 -30.95 10.00
N SER A 30 14.73 -32.02 9.23
CA SER A 30 15.00 -31.92 7.79
C SER A 30 14.16 -32.91 6.97
N LEU A 31 13.70 -32.45 5.81
CA LEU A 31 13.05 -33.24 4.78
C LEU A 31 13.88 -33.17 3.50
N THR A 32 14.23 -34.33 2.93
CA THR A 32 14.89 -34.39 1.61
C THR A 32 13.91 -34.91 0.58
N ILE A 33 13.83 -34.20 -0.54
CA ILE A 33 12.94 -34.50 -1.66
C ILE A 33 13.80 -34.86 -2.86
N ASP A 34 13.60 -36.06 -3.42
CA ASP A 34 14.16 -36.49 -4.69
C ASP A 34 13.24 -36.05 -5.83
N THR A 35 13.65 -34.99 -6.54
CA THR A 35 12.83 -34.39 -7.62
C THR A 35 12.80 -35.29 -8.87
N SER A 36 13.73 -36.23 -9.02
CA SER A 36 13.73 -37.20 -10.13
C SER A 36 12.49 -38.10 -10.15
N ARG A 37 11.84 -38.27 -8.99
CA ARG A 37 10.61 -39.05 -8.84
C ARG A 37 9.35 -38.28 -9.21
N VAL A 38 9.42 -36.98 -9.37
CA VAL A 38 8.25 -36.12 -9.72
C VAL A 38 8.08 -36.12 -11.23
N LYS A 39 7.32 -37.06 -11.76
CA LYS A 39 7.10 -37.24 -13.21
C LYS A 39 5.70 -36.93 -13.67
N ARG A 40 4.72 -36.92 -12.76
CA ARG A 40 3.32 -36.70 -13.03
C ARG A 40 2.77 -35.61 -12.11
N LEU A 41 1.65 -35.03 -12.48
CA LEU A 41 0.96 -34.05 -11.64
C LEU A 41 0.57 -34.62 -10.28
N SER A 42 0.20 -35.90 -10.22
CA SER A 42 -0.07 -36.62 -8.96
C SER A 42 1.15 -36.68 -8.03
N ASP A 43 2.35 -36.86 -8.61
CA ASP A 43 3.58 -36.95 -7.83
C ASP A 43 3.94 -35.57 -7.27
N LEU A 44 3.78 -34.51 -8.10
CA LEU A 44 3.95 -33.12 -7.68
C LEU A 44 2.99 -32.76 -6.54
N TYR A 45 1.70 -33.09 -6.69
CA TYR A 45 0.71 -32.84 -5.65
C TYR A 45 1.07 -33.51 -4.32
N LYS A 46 1.47 -34.78 -4.38
CA LYS A 46 1.90 -35.53 -3.19
C LYS A 46 3.12 -34.86 -2.55
N THR A 47 4.15 -34.55 -3.34
CA THR A 47 5.39 -33.91 -2.86
C THR A 47 5.10 -32.57 -2.19
N LEU A 48 4.26 -31.73 -2.81
CA LEU A 48 3.85 -30.45 -2.20
C LEU A 48 3.08 -30.65 -0.89
N SER A 49 2.17 -31.63 -0.86
CA SER A 49 1.42 -31.97 0.37
C SER A 49 2.35 -32.43 1.48
N ASP A 50 3.33 -33.30 1.18
CA ASP A 50 4.31 -33.78 2.14
C ASP A 50 5.18 -32.63 2.68
N VAL A 51 5.58 -31.67 1.82
CA VAL A 51 6.32 -30.45 2.22
C VAL A 51 5.50 -29.59 3.16
N LEU A 52 4.27 -29.26 2.77
CA LEU A 52 3.41 -28.39 3.56
C LEU A 52 3.10 -29.03 4.94
N HIS A 53 2.86 -30.32 4.97
CA HIS A 53 2.64 -31.06 6.19
C HIS A 53 3.89 -31.03 7.09
N PHE A 54 5.08 -31.32 6.52
CA PHE A 54 6.33 -31.28 7.24
C PHE A 54 6.61 -29.90 7.84
N VAL A 55 6.43 -28.81 7.06
CA VAL A 55 6.64 -27.46 7.56
C VAL A 55 5.63 -27.12 8.66
N ASN A 56 4.35 -27.47 8.46
CA ASN A 56 3.31 -27.20 9.46
C ASN A 56 3.50 -27.96 10.78
N GLU A 57 4.03 -29.17 10.75
CA GLU A 57 4.30 -29.95 11.97
C GLU A 57 5.54 -29.49 12.74
N ASN A 58 6.51 -28.87 12.06
CA ASN A 58 7.80 -28.51 12.66
C ASN A 58 8.00 -27.01 12.83
N LYS A 59 7.05 -26.17 12.43
CA LYS A 59 7.08 -24.72 12.65
C LYS A 59 6.88 -24.36 14.12
N SER A 60 7.27 -23.15 14.49
CA SER A 60 6.92 -22.57 15.79
C SER A 60 5.43 -22.20 15.87
N ASP A 61 4.93 -21.99 17.09
CA ASP A 61 3.55 -21.56 17.33
C ASP A 61 3.28 -20.12 16.83
N GLU A 62 4.33 -19.34 16.58
CA GLU A 62 4.23 -17.97 16.06
C GLU A 62 3.84 -17.94 14.57
N VAL A 63 4.18 -18.98 13.81
CA VAL A 63 3.85 -19.11 12.39
C VAL A 63 2.47 -19.72 12.22
N LYS A 64 1.57 -19.06 11.54
CA LYS A 64 0.23 -19.58 11.26
C LYS A 64 0.24 -20.54 10.07
N ALA A 65 -0.65 -21.53 10.09
CA ALA A 65 -0.81 -22.44 8.95
C ALA A 65 -1.18 -21.72 7.65
N GLU A 66 -1.99 -20.67 7.77
CA GLU A 66 -2.38 -19.83 6.63
C GLU A 66 -1.17 -19.15 5.95
N ASP A 67 -0.16 -18.73 6.70
CA ASP A 67 1.04 -18.11 6.14
C ASP A 67 1.83 -19.10 5.27
N ILE A 68 1.85 -20.38 5.66
CA ILE A 68 2.46 -21.46 4.87
C ILE A 68 1.71 -21.68 3.56
N GLU A 69 0.37 -21.68 3.61
CA GLU A 69 -0.48 -21.85 2.44
C GLU A 69 -0.29 -20.68 1.45
N TYR A 70 -0.34 -19.43 1.93
CA TYR A 70 -0.10 -18.24 1.08
C TYR A 70 1.31 -18.24 0.49
N ALA A 71 2.33 -18.60 1.27
CA ALA A 71 3.70 -18.72 0.77
C ALA A 71 3.82 -19.77 -0.35
N ALA A 72 3.18 -20.92 -0.18
CA ALA A 72 3.18 -21.98 -1.18
C ALA A 72 2.46 -21.57 -2.46
N ILE A 73 1.27 -20.98 -2.36
CA ILE A 73 0.48 -20.50 -3.50
C ILE A 73 1.28 -19.41 -4.26
N ASN A 74 1.81 -18.43 -3.56
CA ASN A 74 2.59 -17.36 -4.18
C ASN A 74 3.89 -17.88 -4.81
N GLY A 75 4.51 -18.90 -4.20
CA GLY A 75 5.64 -19.60 -4.79
C GLY A 75 5.32 -20.30 -6.13
N MET A 76 4.12 -20.83 -6.27
CA MET A 76 3.65 -21.38 -7.55
C MET A 76 3.32 -20.27 -8.55
N LEU A 77 2.61 -19.23 -8.14
CA LEU A 77 2.21 -18.11 -8.99
C LEU A 77 3.42 -17.35 -9.54
N SER A 78 4.48 -17.21 -8.77
CA SER A 78 5.72 -16.56 -9.21
C SER A 78 6.40 -17.23 -10.43
N GLN A 79 6.02 -18.48 -10.74
CA GLN A 79 6.48 -19.19 -11.94
C GLN A 79 5.67 -18.81 -13.18
N LEU A 80 4.51 -18.19 -13.04
CA LEU A 80 3.69 -17.72 -14.14
C LEU A 80 4.20 -16.37 -14.66
N ASP A 81 4.28 -15.40 -13.75
CA ASP A 81 4.78 -14.06 -14.01
C ASP A 81 5.09 -13.34 -12.69
N PRO A 82 5.84 -12.22 -12.72
CA PRO A 82 6.24 -11.51 -11.49
C PRO A 82 5.09 -10.72 -10.81
N HIS A 83 3.90 -10.67 -11.39
CA HIS A 83 2.77 -9.88 -10.90
C HIS A 83 1.62 -10.74 -10.37
N SER A 84 1.61 -12.04 -10.68
CA SER A 84 0.61 -12.97 -10.15
C SER A 84 0.85 -13.22 -8.66
N ILE A 85 -0.09 -12.75 -7.83
CA ILE A 85 -0.01 -12.87 -6.37
C ILE A 85 -1.40 -13.10 -5.77
N VAL A 86 -1.47 -13.89 -4.70
CA VAL A 86 -2.63 -14.01 -3.82
C VAL A 86 -2.32 -13.27 -2.51
N PHE A 87 -3.15 -12.32 -2.17
CA PHE A 87 -3.02 -11.57 -0.92
C PHE A 87 -3.73 -12.28 0.24
N PRO A 88 -3.11 -12.39 1.40
CA PRO A 88 -3.82 -12.58 2.66
C PRO A 88 -4.87 -11.47 2.86
N PRO A 89 -5.95 -11.70 3.63
CA PRO A 89 -7.00 -10.70 3.82
C PRO A 89 -6.50 -9.34 4.34
N VAL A 90 -5.50 -9.36 5.21
CA VAL A 90 -4.87 -8.12 5.75
C VAL A 90 -4.15 -7.36 4.63
N ASP A 91 -3.31 -8.05 3.86
CA ASP A 91 -2.55 -7.46 2.77
C ASP A 91 -3.47 -6.95 1.65
N PHE A 92 -4.57 -7.68 1.39
CA PHE A 92 -5.58 -7.23 0.43
C PHE A 92 -6.28 -5.94 0.90
N THR A 93 -6.48 -5.79 2.21
CA THR A 93 -7.04 -4.54 2.76
C THR A 93 -6.06 -3.39 2.57
N GLU A 94 -4.77 -3.59 2.86
CA GLU A 94 -3.73 -2.58 2.61
C GLU A 94 -3.60 -2.26 1.11
N PHE A 95 -3.67 -3.27 0.25
CA PHE A 95 -3.69 -3.05 -1.21
C PHE A 95 -4.90 -2.20 -1.65
N LYS A 96 -6.09 -2.47 -1.12
CA LYS A 96 -7.28 -1.63 -1.39
C LYS A 96 -7.11 -0.19 -0.90
N ILE A 97 -6.55 0.00 0.28
CA ILE A 97 -6.23 1.35 0.79
C ILE A 97 -5.24 2.05 -0.14
N GLY A 98 -4.19 1.33 -0.56
CA GLY A 98 -3.20 1.87 -1.51
C GLY A 98 -3.79 2.29 -2.86
N THR A 99 -4.83 1.61 -3.34
CA THR A 99 -5.49 1.92 -4.62
C THR A 99 -6.60 2.96 -4.48
N SER A 100 -7.43 2.88 -3.43
CA SER A 100 -8.52 3.84 -3.21
C SER A 100 -8.05 5.16 -2.59
N GLY A 101 -6.97 5.14 -1.81
CA GLY A 101 -6.55 6.29 -1.01
C GLY A 101 -7.40 6.54 0.22
N LYS A 102 -8.35 5.65 0.54
CA LYS A 102 -9.34 5.81 1.59
C LYS A 102 -9.30 4.67 2.58
N PHE A 103 -9.39 5.00 3.87
CA PHE A 103 -9.48 4.00 4.93
C PHE A 103 -10.26 4.54 6.13
N GLY A 104 -10.84 3.65 6.91
CA GLY A 104 -11.46 4.02 8.17
C GLY A 104 -10.42 4.20 9.28
N GLY A 105 -10.42 5.35 9.94
CA GLY A 105 -9.43 5.66 10.96
C GLY A 105 -9.64 6.99 11.64
N LEU A 106 -8.59 7.47 12.31
CA LEU A 106 -8.63 8.70 13.13
C LEU A 106 -7.99 9.91 12.43
N GLY A 107 -7.25 9.69 11.35
CA GLY A 107 -6.59 10.75 10.58
C GLY A 107 -5.39 11.37 11.28
N MET A 108 -4.43 10.55 11.65
CA MET A 108 -3.14 10.98 12.17
C MET A 108 -2.01 10.09 11.65
N VAL A 109 -0.85 10.66 11.48
CA VAL A 109 0.40 9.93 11.26
C VAL A 109 0.96 9.56 12.62
N VAL A 110 1.26 8.29 12.83
CA VAL A 110 1.87 7.76 14.06
C VAL A 110 3.21 7.13 13.77
N GLY A 111 4.05 7.03 14.79
CA GLY A 111 5.36 6.39 14.68
C GLY A 111 5.93 6.05 16.05
N MET A 112 6.98 5.24 16.05
CA MET A 112 7.71 4.94 17.29
C MET A 112 8.79 6.00 17.54
N ARG A 113 8.71 6.68 18.69
CA ARG A 113 9.74 7.59 19.18
C ARG A 113 10.29 7.05 20.51
N GLU A 114 11.57 6.74 20.55
CA GLU A 114 12.21 6.16 21.75
C GLU A 114 11.47 4.91 22.29
N GLY A 115 10.94 4.09 21.38
CA GLY A 115 10.18 2.89 21.73
C GLY A 115 8.74 3.14 22.19
N ILE A 116 8.24 4.39 22.12
CA ILE A 116 6.88 4.77 22.51
C ILE A 116 6.08 5.17 21.29
N LEU A 117 4.86 4.64 21.16
CA LEU A 117 3.93 5.03 20.12
C LEU A 117 3.54 6.51 20.28
N SER A 118 3.79 7.31 19.25
CA SER A 118 3.59 8.77 19.34
C SER A 118 2.88 9.31 18.09
N VAL A 119 2.12 10.38 18.29
CA VAL A 119 1.54 11.15 17.19
C VAL A 119 2.65 11.95 16.51
N ILE A 120 2.89 11.69 15.24
CA ILE A 120 3.83 12.49 14.43
C ILE A 120 3.13 13.76 13.96
N SER A 121 1.93 13.63 13.40
CA SER A 121 1.12 14.76 12.97
C SER A 121 -0.34 14.36 12.83
N PRO A 122 -1.32 15.10 13.36
CA PRO A 122 -2.71 14.95 12.99
C PRO A 122 -2.94 15.52 11.57
N ILE A 123 -3.93 14.96 10.87
CA ILE A 123 -4.36 15.44 9.55
C ILE A 123 -5.52 16.43 9.76
N GLU A 124 -5.46 17.58 9.13
CA GLU A 124 -6.46 18.63 9.26
C GLU A 124 -7.88 18.10 8.90
N GLY A 125 -8.89 18.54 9.65
CA GLY A 125 -10.29 18.16 9.43
C GLY A 125 -10.68 16.75 9.91
N THR A 126 -9.75 15.96 10.44
CA THR A 126 -9.99 14.58 10.90
C THR A 126 -10.36 14.48 12.38
N PRO A 127 -10.85 13.31 12.85
CA PRO A 127 -11.14 13.10 14.28
C PRO A 127 -9.98 13.42 15.22
N ALA A 128 -8.76 13.00 14.88
CA ALA A 128 -7.58 13.29 15.68
C ALA A 128 -7.29 14.80 15.78
N TYR A 129 -7.43 15.51 14.66
CA TYR A 129 -7.26 16.97 14.63
C TYR A 129 -8.33 17.70 15.47
N ARG A 130 -9.61 17.33 15.31
CA ARG A 130 -10.72 17.92 16.09
C ARG A 130 -10.61 17.65 17.59
N ALA A 131 -9.99 16.52 17.99
CA ALA A 131 -9.68 16.20 19.38
C ALA A 131 -8.45 16.94 19.92
N ASN A 132 -7.87 17.83 19.12
CA ASN A 132 -6.68 18.62 19.48
C ASN A 132 -5.50 17.73 19.93
N LEU A 133 -5.27 16.61 19.20
CA LEU A 133 -4.03 15.85 19.35
C LEU A 133 -2.88 16.62 18.70
N GLN A 134 -1.73 16.59 19.33
CA GLN A 134 -0.56 17.36 18.91
C GLN A 134 0.58 16.44 18.49
N SER A 135 1.47 16.97 17.63
CA SER A 135 2.74 16.29 17.36
C SER A 135 3.52 16.09 18.64
N GLY A 136 4.04 14.87 18.85
CA GLY A 136 4.77 14.46 20.03
C GLY A 136 3.92 13.88 21.16
N ASP A 137 2.59 14.00 21.11
CA ASP A 137 1.71 13.33 22.06
C ASP A 137 1.94 11.81 22.02
N LYS A 138 2.12 11.19 23.21
CA LYS A 138 2.33 9.75 23.34
C LYS A 138 0.99 9.05 23.51
N ILE A 139 0.80 7.96 22.78
CA ILE A 139 -0.37 7.11 22.91
C ILE A 139 -0.01 5.98 23.88
N ILE A 140 -0.60 6.00 25.08
CA ILE A 140 -0.29 5.06 26.16
C ILE A 140 -1.14 3.81 26.09
N THR A 141 -2.44 3.97 25.75
CA THR A 141 -3.34 2.84 25.53
C THR A 141 -4.21 3.08 24.31
N ILE A 142 -4.59 1.99 23.65
CA ILE A 142 -5.62 1.96 22.61
C ILE A 142 -6.69 1.01 23.12
N ASP A 143 -7.88 1.52 23.38
CA ASP A 143 -8.94 0.87 24.15
C ASP A 143 -8.38 0.42 25.52
N GLU A 144 -8.38 -0.89 25.82
CA GLU A 144 -7.84 -1.44 27.06
C GLU A 144 -6.38 -1.91 26.93
N ASP A 145 -5.82 -1.88 25.70
CA ASP A 145 -4.51 -2.44 25.41
C ASP A 145 -3.39 -1.40 25.61
N SER A 146 -2.37 -1.77 26.37
CA SER A 146 -1.16 -0.96 26.53
C SER A 146 -0.35 -0.96 25.22
N THR A 147 0.17 0.21 24.84
CA THR A 147 1.06 0.35 23.67
C THR A 147 2.52 0.00 23.95
N ILE A 148 2.85 -0.36 25.20
CA ILE A 148 4.20 -0.79 25.57
C ILE A 148 4.50 -2.12 24.88
N ASN A 149 5.61 -2.18 24.15
CA ASN A 149 6.04 -3.32 23.32
C ASN A 149 5.09 -3.66 22.16
N MET A 150 4.09 -2.83 21.88
CA MET A 150 3.24 -2.98 20.70
C MET A 150 4.02 -2.58 19.45
N SER A 151 3.96 -3.38 18.41
CA SER A 151 4.57 -3.03 17.12
C SER A 151 3.78 -1.92 16.41
N LEU A 152 4.45 -1.11 15.58
CA LEU A 152 3.76 -0.06 14.82
C LEU A 152 2.63 -0.60 13.91
N PRO A 153 2.81 -1.71 13.17
CA PRO A 153 1.72 -2.31 12.38
C PRO A 153 0.52 -2.72 13.24
N GLU A 154 0.77 -3.31 14.42
CA GLU A 154 -0.30 -3.69 15.34
C GLU A 154 -1.05 -2.47 15.86
N ALA A 155 -0.35 -1.42 16.28
CA ALA A 155 -0.97 -0.18 16.70
C ALA A 155 -1.81 0.46 15.59
N VAL A 156 -1.29 0.51 14.36
CA VAL A 156 -2.01 1.03 13.20
C VAL A 156 -3.28 0.21 12.93
N SER A 157 -3.20 -1.12 13.02
CA SER A 157 -4.38 -2.01 12.86
C SER A 157 -5.47 -1.71 13.89
N LYS A 158 -5.11 -1.44 15.16
CA LYS A 158 -6.07 -1.09 16.22
C LYS A 158 -6.65 0.32 16.06
N LEU A 159 -5.85 1.28 15.59
CA LEU A 159 -6.30 2.66 15.33
C LEU A 159 -7.23 2.76 14.12
N ARG A 160 -7.03 1.91 13.12
CA ARG A 160 -7.94 1.76 11.97
C ARG A 160 -9.16 0.93 12.33
N GLY A 161 -10.15 0.92 11.47
CA GLY A 161 -11.37 0.14 11.62
C GLY A 161 -12.53 0.75 10.86
N ASP A 162 -13.71 0.14 10.95
CA ASP A 162 -14.88 0.58 10.20
C ASP A 162 -15.29 2.01 10.60
N PRO A 163 -15.64 2.86 9.63
CA PRO A 163 -16.19 4.18 9.91
C PRO A 163 -17.37 4.10 10.86
N SER A 164 -17.55 5.12 11.70
CA SER A 164 -18.56 5.23 12.76
C SER A 164 -18.34 4.34 13.97
N THR A 165 -17.29 3.52 14.01
CA THR A 165 -16.87 2.81 15.24
C THR A 165 -16.04 3.73 16.12
N GLN A 166 -16.04 3.47 17.42
CA GLN A 166 -15.28 4.26 18.40
C GLN A 166 -13.99 3.56 18.82
N VAL A 167 -13.03 4.35 19.24
CA VAL A 167 -11.81 3.91 19.90
C VAL A 167 -11.47 4.87 21.03
N ILE A 168 -10.99 4.34 22.14
CA ILE A 168 -10.62 5.11 23.35
C ILE A 168 -9.10 5.15 23.40
N LEU A 169 -8.53 6.36 23.43
CA LEU A 169 -7.09 6.57 23.54
C LEU A 169 -6.75 7.22 24.86
N THR A 170 -5.74 6.68 25.56
CA THR A 170 -5.10 7.41 26.65
C THR A 170 -3.85 8.07 26.09
N ILE A 171 -3.80 9.39 26.19
CA ILE A 171 -2.75 10.24 25.60
C ILE A 171 -1.99 10.94 26.71
N GLU A 172 -0.67 10.91 26.66
CA GLU A 172 0.21 11.78 27.47
C GLU A 172 0.74 12.91 26.58
N GLY A 173 0.37 14.14 26.91
CA GLY A 173 0.79 15.33 26.15
C GLY A 173 2.29 15.59 26.28
N GLU A 174 3.01 15.74 25.17
CA GLU A 174 4.47 15.96 25.14
C GLU A 174 4.89 17.17 26.00
N LYS A 175 4.18 18.29 25.88
CA LYS A 175 4.53 19.53 26.57
C LYS A 175 4.04 19.60 28.01
N SER A 176 2.90 18.98 28.29
CA SER A 176 2.25 19.10 29.61
C SER A 176 2.59 17.96 30.56
N GLY A 177 2.99 16.79 30.00
CA GLY A 177 3.10 15.53 30.74
C GLY A 177 1.75 15.06 31.33
N ALA A 178 0.66 15.77 31.01
CA ALA A 178 -0.66 15.43 31.52
C ALA A 178 -1.27 14.31 30.69
N THR A 179 -1.85 13.34 31.38
CA THR A 179 -2.58 12.24 30.75
C THR A 179 -4.05 12.62 30.59
N LYS A 180 -4.60 12.39 29.42
CA LYS A 180 -6.03 12.54 29.12
C LYS A 180 -6.55 11.31 28.39
N THR A 181 -7.81 10.96 28.62
CA THR A 181 -8.52 9.94 27.85
C THR A 181 -9.44 10.62 26.85
N VAL A 182 -9.39 10.21 25.61
CA VAL A 182 -10.24 10.73 24.53
C VAL A 182 -10.93 9.58 23.81
N THR A 183 -12.23 9.73 23.57
CA THR A 183 -13.00 8.80 22.75
C THR A 183 -13.14 9.42 21.36
N LEU A 184 -12.66 8.71 20.35
CA LEU A 184 -12.68 9.16 18.96
C LEU A 184 -13.56 8.24 18.13
N THR A 185 -14.31 8.82 17.22
CA THR A 185 -15.08 8.05 16.23
C THR A 185 -14.28 7.98 14.94
N ARG A 186 -14.09 6.77 14.42
CA ARG A 186 -13.41 6.57 13.13
C ARG A 186 -14.22 7.13 11.99
N GLU A 187 -13.57 7.77 11.06
CA GLU A 187 -14.15 8.32 9.83
C GLU A 187 -13.38 7.80 8.62
N ILE A 188 -13.93 7.99 7.43
CA ILE A 188 -13.18 7.76 6.19
C ILE A 188 -12.11 8.85 6.10
N ILE A 189 -10.86 8.43 6.11
CA ILE A 189 -9.69 9.28 5.93
C ILE A 189 -9.24 9.17 4.48
N GLU A 190 -9.14 10.29 3.79
CA GLU A 190 -8.64 10.37 2.44
C GLU A 190 -7.18 10.84 2.46
N ILE A 191 -6.31 10.14 1.76
CA ILE A 191 -4.90 10.52 1.61
C ILE A 191 -4.79 11.37 0.35
N PRO A 192 -4.44 12.68 0.43
CA PRO A 192 -4.29 13.50 -0.75
C PRO A 192 -3.24 12.94 -1.70
N THR A 193 -3.62 12.69 -2.94
CA THR A 193 -2.73 12.23 -4.01
C THR A 193 -2.10 13.36 -4.80
N VAL A 194 -2.73 14.52 -4.76
CA VAL A 194 -2.30 15.74 -5.45
C VAL A 194 -2.08 16.84 -4.43
N ASP A 195 -0.93 17.51 -4.52
CA ASP A 195 -0.62 18.73 -3.77
C ASP A 195 -0.32 19.83 -4.76
N SER A 196 -1.07 20.94 -4.69
CA SER A 196 -0.88 22.05 -5.60
C SER A 196 -0.64 23.36 -4.85
N LYS A 197 0.08 24.25 -5.49
CA LYS A 197 0.32 25.62 -5.01
C LYS A 197 0.56 26.57 -6.16
N LEU A 198 0.21 27.82 -5.94
CA LEU A 198 0.54 28.91 -6.85
C LEU A 198 1.98 29.36 -6.57
N LEU A 199 2.80 29.45 -7.61
CA LEU A 199 4.13 30.06 -7.58
C LEU A 199 4.04 31.49 -8.11
N ASP A 200 5.19 32.22 -8.04
CA ASP A 200 5.32 33.55 -8.62
C ASP A 200 4.94 33.55 -10.12
N ASP A 201 4.62 34.72 -10.65
CA ASP A 201 4.24 34.90 -12.06
C ASP A 201 3.03 34.11 -12.55
N LYS A 202 2.16 33.69 -11.66
CA LYS A 202 0.95 32.87 -11.95
C LYS A 202 1.27 31.50 -12.54
N VAL A 203 2.34 30.88 -12.09
CA VAL A 203 2.68 29.50 -12.46
C VAL A 203 2.08 28.55 -11.43
N GLY A 204 1.23 27.63 -11.88
CA GLY A 204 0.74 26.52 -11.06
C GLY A 204 1.81 25.46 -10.87
N TYR A 205 1.90 24.91 -9.67
CA TYR A 205 2.69 23.70 -9.38
C TYR A 205 1.75 22.64 -8.80
N SER A 206 1.69 21.48 -9.43
CA SER A 206 0.89 20.34 -8.97
C SER A 206 1.76 19.10 -8.92
N LYS A 207 1.86 18.51 -7.73
CA LYS A 207 2.58 17.26 -7.51
C LYS A 207 1.60 16.11 -7.39
N ILE A 208 1.76 15.08 -8.22
CA ILE A 208 1.01 13.82 -8.12
C ILE A 208 1.91 12.79 -7.45
N ARG A 209 1.54 12.34 -6.25
CA ARG A 209 2.31 11.38 -5.44
C ARG A 209 2.18 9.95 -5.97
N ASN A 210 0.96 9.57 -6.34
CA ASN A 210 0.58 8.26 -6.89
C ASN A 210 -0.76 8.39 -7.61
N PHE A 211 -1.15 7.35 -8.36
CA PHE A 211 -2.43 7.32 -9.07
C PHE A 211 -3.43 6.45 -8.30
N GLN A 212 -4.31 7.08 -7.52
CA GLN A 212 -5.43 6.48 -6.80
C GLN A 212 -6.76 6.88 -7.43
N GLU A 213 -7.87 6.28 -6.99
CA GLU A 213 -9.20 6.43 -7.61
C GLU A 213 -9.62 7.88 -7.90
N ASP A 214 -9.26 8.83 -7.02
CA ASP A 214 -9.67 10.23 -7.12
C ASP A 214 -8.60 11.17 -7.70
N THR A 215 -7.45 10.65 -8.12
CA THR A 215 -6.30 11.48 -8.52
C THR A 215 -6.63 12.44 -9.67
N SER A 216 -7.33 11.94 -10.69
CA SER A 216 -7.73 12.76 -11.85
C SER A 216 -8.69 13.88 -11.46
N GLN A 217 -9.66 13.60 -10.60
CA GLN A 217 -10.62 14.58 -10.11
C GLN A 217 -9.95 15.61 -9.20
N SER A 218 -9.13 15.15 -8.24
CA SER A 218 -8.37 16.04 -7.34
C SER A 218 -7.46 16.99 -8.11
N LEU A 219 -6.85 16.52 -9.20
CA LEU A 219 -6.03 17.38 -10.05
C LEU A 219 -6.87 18.47 -10.71
N ASP A 220 -8.07 18.13 -11.23
CA ASP A 220 -8.98 19.12 -11.81
C ASP A 220 -9.36 20.21 -10.81
N GLU A 221 -9.83 19.80 -9.63
CA GLU A 221 -10.28 20.71 -8.59
C GLU A 221 -9.16 21.66 -8.16
N GLN A 222 -7.95 21.14 -7.98
CA GLN A 222 -6.81 21.95 -7.56
C GLN A 222 -6.30 22.89 -8.66
N ILE A 223 -6.28 22.47 -9.93
CA ILE A 223 -5.91 23.38 -11.03
C ILE A 223 -6.98 24.45 -11.23
N GLU A 224 -8.27 24.12 -11.12
CA GLU A 224 -9.36 25.10 -11.16
C GLU A 224 -9.20 26.13 -10.04
N GLN A 225 -8.94 25.68 -8.80
CA GLN A 225 -8.68 26.59 -7.68
C GLN A 225 -7.50 27.53 -7.93
N LEU A 226 -6.35 27.00 -8.39
CA LEU A 226 -5.18 27.81 -8.73
C LEU A 226 -5.48 28.84 -9.86
N THR A 227 -6.31 28.44 -10.81
CA THR A 227 -6.71 29.29 -11.93
C THR A 227 -7.58 30.44 -11.45
N GLU A 228 -8.52 30.18 -10.56
CA GLU A 228 -9.38 31.21 -9.94
C GLU A 228 -8.54 32.15 -9.07
N GLU A 229 -7.71 31.61 -8.19
CA GLU A 229 -6.84 32.38 -7.29
C GLU A 229 -5.91 33.33 -8.04
N SER A 230 -5.33 32.87 -9.15
CA SER A 230 -4.41 33.68 -9.96
C SER A 230 -5.11 34.63 -10.95
N GLY A 231 -6.40 34.43 -11.21
CA GLY A 231 -7.11 35.08 -12.31
C GLY A 231 -6.61 34.61 -13.68
N GLY A 232 -6.19 33.35 -13.78
CA GLY A 232 -5.65 32.69 -14.97
C GLY A 232 -4.17 32.34 -14.87
N LEU A 233 -3.88 31.04 -15.07
CA LEU A 233 -2.50 30.54 -15.05
C LEU A 233 -1.73 30.94 -16.31
N LYS A 234 -0.44 31.19 -16.15
CA LYS A 234 0.51 31.43 -17.27
C LYS A 234 1.36 30.18 -17.59
N GLY A 235 1.35 29.18 -16.74
CA GLY A 235 2.08 27.92 -16.90
C GLY A 235 1.72 26.92 -15.80
N LEU A 236 2.03 25.65 -16.02
CA LEU A 236 1.85 24.58 -15.04
C LEU A 236 3.10 23.70 -14.98
N ILE A 237 3.57 23.44 -13.79
CA ILE A 237 4.57 22.41 -13.50
C ILE A 237 3.83 21.20 -12.92
N LEU A 238 3.92 20.07 -13.62
CA LEU A 238 3.40 18.79 -13.16
C LEU A 238 4.56 17.95 -12.64
N ASP A 239 4.63 17.80 -11.31
CA ASP A 239 5.71 17.07 -10.65
C ASP A 239 5.28 15.60 -10.40
N LEU A 240 5.95 14.68 -11.11
CA LEU A 240 5.77 13.23 -10.98
C LEU A 240 6.98 12.56 -10.31
N ARG A 241 7.91 13.31 -9.78
CA ARG A 241 9.09 12.77 -9.12
C ARG A 241 8.68 11.97 -7.88
N PHE A 242 9.23 10.75 -7.76
CA PHE A 242 8.91 9.77 -6.74
C PHE A 242 7.47 9.23 -6.81
N ASN A 243 6.76 9.45 -7.94
CA ASN A 243 5.50 8.77 -8.19
C ASN A 243 5.81 7.30 -8.55
N SER A 244 5.34 6.37 -7.74
CA SER A 244 5.56 4.92 -7.92
C SER A 244 4.56 4.27 -8.88
N GLY A 245 3.63 5.05 -9.46
CA GLY A 245 2.56 4.54 -10.30
C GLY A 245 1.22 4.48 -9.57
N GLY A 246 0.42 3.46 -9.85
CA GLY A 246 -0.90 3.22 -9.29
C GLY A 246 -1.90 2.76 -10.34
N LEU A 247 -3.14 3.23 -10.27
CA LEU A 247 -4.20 2.83 -11.19
C LEU A 247 -3.97 3.37 -12.60
N LEU A 248 -3.91 2.44 -13.56
CA LEU A 248 -3.68 2.76 -14.97
C LEU A 248 -4.77 3.69 -15.53
N ASP A 249 -6.03 3.48 -15.16
CA ASP A 249 -7.15 4.31 -15.61
C ASP A 249 -7.01 5.77 -15.14
N GLN A 250 -6.46 5.98 -13.95
CA GLN A 250 -6.19 7.33 -13.45
C GLN A 250 -5.02 8.00 -14.17
N ALA A 251 -3.96 7.24 -14.46
CA ALA A 251 -2.85 7.75 -15.27
C ALA A 251 -3.32 8.12 -16.69
N ILE A 252 -4.20 7.32 -17.27
CA ILE A 252 -4.84 7.61 -18.57
C ILE A 252 -5.70 8.86 -18.46
N ALA A 253 -6.56 8.96 -17.44
CA ALA A 253 -7.45 10.10 -17.24
C ALA A 253 -6.67 11.42 -17.03
N VAL A 254 -5.58 11.37 -16.25
CA VAL A 254 -4.69 12.53 -16.09
C VAL A 254 -4.01 12.90 -17.40
N SER A 255 -3.48 11.92 -18.14
CA SER A 255 -2.82 12.17 -19.42
C SER A 255 -3.76 12.77 -20.47
N ASP A 256 -5.02 12.28 -20.49
CA ASP A 256 -6.06 12.73 -21.43
C ASP A 256 -6.40 14.22 -21.26
N LYS A 257 -6.19 14.79 -20.07
CA LYS A 257 -6.42 16.22 -19.79
C LYS A 257 -5.44 17.15 -20.52
N PHE A 258 -4.26 16.64 -20.84
CA PHE A 258 -3.17 17.41 -21.42
C PHE A 258 -2.91 17.09 -22.89
N LEU A 259 -3.59 16.09 -23.44
CA LEU A 259 -3.39 15.61 -24.80
C LEU A 259 -4.68 15.77 -25.62
N SER A 260 -4.61 16.52 -26.72
CA SER A 260 -5.78 16.72 -27.59
C SER A 260 -6.00 15.57 -28.60
N SER A 261 -4.97 14.73 -28.82
CA SER A 261 -5.02 13.60 -29.76
C SER A 261 -3.82 12.68 -29.55
N GLY A 262 -3.88 11.51 -30.17
CA GLY A 262 -2.80 10.52 -30.14
C GLY A 262 -3.10 9.33 -29.24
N ILE A 263 -2.15 8.41 -29.14
CA ILE A 263 -2.23 7.22 -28.31
C ILE A 263 -1.62 7.56 -26.94
N ILE A 264 -2.37 7.29 -25.87
CA ILE A 264 -1.89 7.46 -24.49
C ILE A 264 -1.15 6.18 -24.08
N VAL A 265 -1.79 5.03 -24.24
CA VAL A 265 -1.21 3.74 -23.85
C VAL A 265 -1.74 2.63 -24.75
N VAL A 266 -0.90 1.60 -24.94
CA VAL A 266 -1.25 0.34 -25.57
C VAL A 266 -0.90 -0.79 -24.61
N THR A 267 -1.88 -1.63 -24.26
CA THR A 267 -1.62 -2.87 -23.54
C THR A 267 -1.41 -4.00 -24.53
N VAL A 268 -0.38 -4.80 -24.30
CA VAL A 268 0.03 -5.87 -25.18
C VAL A 268 0.01 -7.18 -24.39
N GLY A 269 -0.82 -8.10 -24.81
CA GLY A 269 -0.92 -9.41 -24.21
C GLY A 269 0.15 -10.40 -24.67
N PRO A 270 0.03 -11.67 -24.30
CA PRO A 270 0.96 -12.72 -24.70
C PRO A 270 1.14 -12.79 -26.22
N MET A 271 2.36 -13.06 -26.66
CA MET A 271 2.74 -13.14 -28.08
C MET A 271 2.57 -11.82 -28.87
N GLY A 272 2.56 -10.67 -28.20
CA GLY A 272 2.53 -9.37 -28.86
C GLY A 272 1.17 -8.97 -29.43
N LYS A 273 0.09 -9.65 -29.09
CA LYS A 273 -1.26 -9.24 -29.50
C LYS A 273 -1.66 -7.98 -28.71
N HIS A 274 -2.12 -6.96 -29.44
CA HIS A 274 -2.70 -5.78 -28.82
C HIS A 274 -4.03 -6.16 -28.16
N GLU A 275 -4.16 -5.91 -26.86
CA GLU A 275 -5.39 -6.17 -26.10
C GLU A 275 -6.24 -4.92 -26.00
N GLU A 276 -5.63 -3.79 -25.69
CA GLU A 276 -6.34 -2.54 -25.54
C GLU A 276 -5.50 -1.35 -26.01
N LEU A 277 -6.17 -0.37 -26.61
CA LEU A 277 -5.55 0.88 -27.05
C LEU A 277 -6.38 2.05 -26.56
N LYS A 278 -5.78 2.88 -25.70
CA LYS A 278 -6.39 4.11 -25.21
C LYS A 278 -5.84 5.31 -25.97
N LYS A 279 -6.74 6.14 -26.48
CA LYS A 279 -6.41 7.37 -27.22
C LYS A 279 -6.89 8.58 -26.45
N ALA A 280 -6.17 9.68 -26.59
CA ALA A 280 -6.60 10.96 -26.11
C ALA A 280 -7.90 11.39 -26.81
N LYS A 281 -8.82 11.95 -26.01
CA LYS A 281 -10.08 12.52 -26.47
C LYS A 281 -9.97 14.03 -26.34
N LYS A 282 -10.44 14.75 -27.33
CA LYS A 282 -10.54 16.21 -27.23
C LYS A 282 -11.52 16.52 -26.09
N SER A 283 -11.00 16.98 -24.95
CA SER A 283 -11.79 17.38 -23.79
C SER A 283 -12.30 18.79 -23.97
N SER A 284 -13.50 19.09 -23.46
CA SER A 284 -14.01 20.46 -23.31
C SER A 284 -13.33 21.21 -22.15
N LYS A 285 -12.59 20.49 -21.30
CA LYS A 285 -11.79 20.99 -20.18
C LYS A 285 -10.29 20.89 -20.49
N ASP A 286 -9.87 21.28 -21.71
CA ASP A 286 -8.43 21.48 -21.97
C ASP A 286 -7.94 22.56 -21.01
N PHE A 287 -7.04 22.18 -20.08
CA PHE A 287 -6.41 23.13 -19.18
C PHE A 287 -5.58 24.12 -19.99
N GLY A 288 -6.23 25.20 -20.42
CA GLY A 288 -5.68 26.44 -20.97
C GLY A 288 -4.58 26.34 -22.03
N ASN A 289 -4.42 27.40 -22.77
CA ASN A 289 -3.32 27.56 -23.73
C ASN A 289 -2.03 28.06 -23.04
N TYR A 290 -1.63 27.47 -21.93
CA TYR A 290 -0.38 27.79 -21.25
C TYR A 290 0.62 26.61 -21.32
N PRO A 291 1.94 26.90 -21.29
CA PRO A 291 2.94 25.87 -21.31
C PRO A 291 2.88 24.97 -20.07
N ILE A 292 3.11 23.66 -20.27
CA ILE A 292 3.15 22.66 -19.22
C ILE A 292 4.52 22.00 -19.23
N VAL A 293 5.12 21.86 -18.05
CA VAL A 293 6.39 21.17 -17.85
C VAL A 293 6.15 20.00 -16.90
N ALA A 294 6.37 18.77 -17.36
CA ALA A 294 6.37 17.59 -16.51
C ALA A 294 7.81 17.26 -16.04
N ILE A 295 7.99 16.99 -14.74
CA ILE A 295 9.28 16.67 -14.12
C ILE A 295 9.21 15.43 -13.29
#